data_fce36f55b4f7191b4612772fce1816bf
#
_entry.id   fce36f55b4f7191b4612772fce1816bf
#
_cell.length_a   1.000
_cell.length_b   1.000
_cell.length_c   1.000
_cell.angle_alpha   90.00
_cell.angle_beta   90.00
_cell.angle_gamma   90.00
#
_symmetry.space_group_name_H-M   'P 1'
#
loop_
_entity.id
_entity.type
_entity.pdbx_description
1 polymer ?
#
loop_
_entity_poly.entity_id
_entity_poly.type
_entity_poly.pdbx_seq_one_letter_code
_entity_poly.pdbx_strand_id
1 'polypeptide(L)'
;MSTVAAPPTYLSPTQRRARFWVRGLRTLISCVAIAAMLSGLNDTSFTINLIHSICIGTCCWLAIDLGRIPLARWQHRNDPPGTPEALSQWPGWPLMLLAVVLGTIIGFSVGNELARWITGVASPGFYRGSWRQAAALLVGALIPGIVITYFFYSREKIAGVEAAAQTAQRQAAEHQLKLLESQLEPHMLFNTLANLRVLIGLDPPRAQLMLDQLIAFLRATLNASRASQHPLSAEFARLSDYLALMKIRMGDRLQASFELPPELAASPLPPLLLQPLVENCIKHGLEPKVAGGRIQVSAARDGDTLVLRVRDTGVGLSTSSGDGTRFGLVQVRERLSTLYGANASLTLQAAADDEGGTLATVRLPLSFPAPSPTDVPNPCLPPP
;
A
#
# COMPACT_ATOMS: atom_id res chain seq x y z
N MET A 1 -12.23 -10.16 -13.20
CA MET A 1 -12.53 -10.68 -11.85
C MET A 1 -11.19 -10.87 -11.14
N SER A 2 -10.71 -9.83 -10.48
CA SER A 2 -9.48 -9.89 -9.67
C SER A 2 -9.85 -10.46 -8.31
N THR A 3 -9.34 -11.64 -8.01
CA THR A 3 -9.37 -12.23 -6.66
C THR A 3 -8.63 -11.30 -5.73
N VAL A 4 -9.36 -10.51 -4.98
CA VAL A 4 -8.82 -9.77 -3.84
C VAL A 4 -8.29 -10.82 -2.87
N ALA A 5 -6.96 -10.95 -2.80
CA ALA A 5 -6.30 -11.81 -1.83
C ALA A 5 -6.74 -11.35 -0.43
N ALA A 6 -7.38 -12.25 0.32
CA ALA A 6 -7.79 -11.99 1.69
C ALA A 6 -6.60 -11.51 2.53
N PRO A 7 -6.78 -10.50 3.38
CA PRO A 7 -5.68 -9.97 4.18
C PRO A 7 -5.07 -11.09 5.06
N PRO A 8 -3.74 -11.16 5.18
CA PRO A 8 -3.00 -12.28 5.78
C PRO A 8 -3.07 -12.35 7.32
N THR A 9 -4.08 -11.80 7.95
CA THR A 9 -4.18 -11.70 9.43
C THR A 9 -4.95 -12.84 10.10
N TYR A 10 -5.39 -13.84 9.35
CA TYR A 10 -6.14 -14.94 9.96
C TYR A 10 -5.23 -16.09 10.31
N LEU A 11 -4.92 -16.23 11.60
CA LEU A 11 -4.27 -17.42 12.12
C LEU A 11 -5.06 -18.65 11.70
N SER A 12 -4.42 -19.56 10.97
CA SER A 12 -5.00 -20.85 10.65
C SER A 12 -5.39 -21.60 11.95
N PRO A 13 -6.35 -22.50 11.92
CA PRO A 13 -6.70 -23.32 13.10
C PRO A 13 -5.48 -24.00 13.74
N THR A 14 -4.50 -24.40 12.94
CA THR A 14 -3.23 -24.99 13.38
C THR A 14 -2.37 -23.98 14.12
N GLN A 15 -2.26 -22.75 13.64
CA GLN A 15 -1.52 -21.68 14.31
C GLN A 15 -2.17 -21.25 15.63
N ARG A 16 -3.52 -21.25 15.70
CA ARG A 16 -4.26 -20.96 16.96
C ARG A 16 -3.97 -22.04 18.01
N ARG A 17 -3.98 -23.32 17.63
CA ARG A 17 -3.60 -24.43 18.52
C ARG A 17 -2.15 -24.31 18.97
N ALA A 18 -1.23 -24.03 18.07
CA ALA A 18 0.17 -23.87 18.44
C ALA A 18 0.37 -22.74 19.46
N ARG A 19 -0.25 -21.58 19.29
CA ARG A 19 -0.19 -20.47 20.25
C ARG A 19 -0.81 -20.81 21.59
N PHE A 20 -1.90 -21.57 21.64
CA PHE A 20 -2.49 -22.06 22.87
C PHE A 20 -1.47 -22.90 23.66
N TRP A 21 -0.85 -23.88 23.03
CA TRP A 21 0.16 -24.74 23.68
C TRP A 21 1.41 -23.99 24.10
N VAL A 22 1.86 -23.01 23.32
CA VAL A 22 3.00 -22.15 23.70
C VAL A 22 2.69 -21.36 24.99
N ARG A 23 1.46 -20.84 25.13
CA ARG A 23 1.04 -20.16 26.38
C ARG A 23 1.04 -21.14 27.56
N GLY A 24 0.47 -22.32 27.38
CA GLY A 24 0.48 -23.37 28.40
C GLY A 24 1.88 -23.78 28.85
N LEU A 25 2.79 -24.00 27.90
CA LEU A 25 4.18 -24.34 28.21
C LEU A 25 4.88 -23.26 29.04
N ARG A 26 4.68 -21.99 28.67
CA ARG A 26 5.26 -20.86 29.42
C ARG A 26 4.65 -20.73 30.81
N THR A 27 3.36 -21.00 30.97
CA THR A 27 2.72 -21.04 32.28
C THR A 27 3.36 -22.15 33.14
N LEU A 28 3.61 -23.34 32.61
CA LEU A 28 4.28 -24.43 33.32
C LEU A 28 5.70 -24.03 33.76
N ILE A 29 6.48 -23.37 32.90
CA ILE A 29 7.81 -22.86 33.26
C ILE A 29 7.70 -21.85 34.44
N SER A 30 6.72 -20.94 34.38
CA SER A 30 6.46 -20.01 35.48
C SER A 30 6.08 -20.72 36.79
N CYS A 31 5.30 -21.81 36.69
CA CYS A 31 4.93 -22.61 37.88
C CYS A 31 6.16 -23.27 38.56
N VAL A 32 7.12 -23.74 37.76
CA VAL A 32 8.39 -24.27 38.29
C VAL A 32 9.17 -23.19 39.02
N ALA A 33 9.28 -22.00 38.44
CA ALA A 33 9.96 -20.86 39.06
C ALA A 33 9.30 -20.43 40.41
N ILE A 34 7.95 -20.36 40.42
CA ILE A 34 7.16 -20.05 41.61
C ILE A 34 7.38 -21.12 42.69
N ALA A 35 7.36 -22.41 42.33
CA ALA A 35 7.59 -23.51 43.25
C ALA A 35 8.98 -23.44 43.88
N ALA A 36 10.01 -23.15 43.09
CA ALA A 36 11.39 -22.98 43.59
C ALA A 36 11.50 -21.79 44.57
N MET A 37 10.87 -20.67 44.21
CA MET A 37 10.82 -19.48 45.06
C MET A 37 10.11 -19.78 46.39
N LEU A 38 8.96 -20.42 46.38
CA LEU A 38 8.19 -20.76 47.60
C LEU A 38 8.93 -21.74 48.48
N SER A 39 9.66 -22.69 47.89
CA SER A 39 10.48 -23.63 48.67
C SER A 39 11.71 -22.99 49.32
N GLY A 40 12.23 -21.92 48.73
CA GLY A 40 13.32 -21.14 49.34
C GLY A 40 12.84 -20.18 50.44
N LEU A 41 11.56 -19.78 50.41
CA LEU A 41 10.99 -18.88 51.42
C LEU A 41 10.36 -19.60 52.61
N ASN A 42 9.87 -20.82 52.41
CA ASN A 42 9.19 -21.61 53.41
C ASN A 42 9.88 -22.99 53.44
N ASP A 43 10.10 -23.56 54.64
CA ASP A 43 10.68 -24.90 54.80
C ASP A 43 9.76 -26.05 54.34
N THR A 44 9.09 -25.86 53.22
CA THR A 44 8.19 -26.84 52.63
C THR A 44 8.85 -27.59 51.48
N SER A 45 8.47 -28.85 51.29
CA SER A 45 9.03 -29.70 50.23
C SER A 45 8.81 -29.10 48.86
N PHE A 46 9.87 -29.00 48.05
CA PHE A 46 9.81 -28.55 46.65
C PHE A 46 8.77 -29.33 45.84
N THR A 47 8.67 -30.63 46.03
CA THR A 47 7.72 -31.48 45.30
C THR A 47 6.26 -31.08 45.60
N ILE A 48 5.90 -30.78 46.83
CA ILE A 48 4.57 -30.36 47.22
C ILE A 48 4.26 -28.99 46.59
N ASN A 49 5.18 -28.02 46.70
CA ASN A 49 5.01 -26.70 46.10
C ASN A 49 4.91 -26.77 44.56
N LEU A 50 5.66 -27.67 43.93
CA LEU A 50 5.62 -27.88 42.49
C LEU A 50 4.24 -28.41 42.03
N ILE A 51 3.71 -29.43 42.71
CA ILE A 51 2.39 -29.99 42.40
C ILE A 51 1.31 -28.91 42.57
N HIS A 52 1.31 -28.15 43.68
CA HIS A 52 0.36 -27.06 43.92
C HIS A 52 0.48 -25.98 42.84
N SER A 53 1.71 -25.53 42.53
CA SER A 53 1.93 -24.49 41.50
C SER A 53 1.46 -24.95 40.11
N ILE A 54 1.73 -26.20 39.70
CA ILE A 54 1.30 -26.74 38.42
C ILE A 54 -0.24 -26.86 38.37
N CYS A 55 -0.88 -27.42 39.39
CA CYS A 55 -2.33 -27.57 39.42
C CYS A 55 -3.05 -26.23 39.36
N ILE A 56 -2.64 -25.27 40.21
CA ILE A 56 -3.21 -23.93 40.26
C ILE A 56 -2.93 -23.17 38.96
N GLY A 57 -1.69 -23.16 38.48
CA GLY A 57 -1.31 -22.43 37.28
C GLY A 57 -1.98 -22.96 36.02
N THR A 58 -2.10 -24.27 35.90
CA THR A 58 -2.81 -24.91 34.75
C THR A 58 -4.30 -24.59 34.77
N CYS A 59 -4.94 -24.71 35.95
CA CYS A 59 -6.37 -24.36 36.08
C CYS A 59 -6.64 -22.88 35.80
N CYS A 60 -5.80 -21.97 36.32
CA CYS A 60 -5.90 -20.53 36.05
C CYS A 60 -5.70 -20.23 34.55
N TRP A 61 -4.66 -20.80 33.93
CA TRP A 61 -4.43 -20.64 32.49
C TRP A 61 -5.62 -21.10 31.67
N LEU A 62 -6.15 -22.29 31.94
CA LEU A 62 -7.31 -22.82 31.21
C LEU A 62 -8.54 -21.94 31.43
N ALA A 63 -8.84 -21.53 32.66
CA ALA A 63 -10.01 -20.70 32.98
C ALA A 63 -9.92 -19.34 32.26
N ILE A 64 -8.76 -18.68 32.25
CA ILE A 64 -8.56 -17.40 31.59
C ILE A 64 -8.59 -17.56 30.06
N ASP A 65 -7.82 -18.52 29.51
CA ASP A 65 -7.67 -18.66 28.05
C ASP A 65 -8.95 -19.16 27.36
N LEU A 66 -9.72 -20.04 28.01
CA LEU A 66 -11.01 -20.48 27.53
C LEU A 66 -12.11 -19.44 27.77
N GLY A 67 -12.08 -18.76 28.93
CA GLY A 67 -13.07 -17.74 29.29
C GLY A 67 -13.02 -16.47 28.41
N ARG A 68 -11.84 -16.06 27.96
CA ARG A 68 -11.69 -14.87 27.10
C ARG A 68 -12.32 -15.05 25.71
N ILE A 69 -12.39 -16.28 25.17
CA ILE A 69 -12.90 -16.53 23.82
C ILE A 69 -14.39 -16.16 23.68
N PRO A 70 -15.29 -16.65 24.54
CA PRO A 70 -16.71 -16.26 24.47
C PRO A 70 -16.90 -14.75 24.73
N LEU A 71 -16.10 -14.15 25.61
CA LEU A 71 -16.17 -12.71 25.86
C LEU A 71 -15.77 -11.90 24.64
N ALA A 72 -14.70 -12.30 23.94
CA ALA A 72 -14.29 -11.66 22.69
C ALA A 72 -15.40 -11.79 21.61
N ARG A 73 -15.97 -12.97 21.45
CA ARG A 73 -17.07 -13.19 20.49
C ARG A 73 -18.32 -12.39 20.83
N TRP A 74 -18.63 -12.25 22.11
CA TRP A 74 -19.77 -11.44 22.55
C TRP A 74 -19.55 -9.96 22.27
N GLN A 75 -18.33 -9.44 22.55
CA GLN A 75 -18.00 -8.04 22.32
C GLN A 75 -18.03 -7.68 20.83
N HIS A 76 -17.47 -8.54 19.98
CA HIS A 76 -17.32 -8.30 18.54
C HIS A 76 -18.47 -8.88 17.69
N ARG A 77 -19.61 -9.23 18.32
CA ARG A 77 -20.74 -9.86 17.60
C ARG A 77 -21.40 -8.96 16.56
N ASN A 78 -21.30 -7.65 16.72
CA ASN A 78 -21.90 -6.65 15.84
C ASN A 78 -20.91 -6.08 14.81
N ASP A 79 -19.64 -6.47 14.88
CA ASP A 79 -18.63 -6.00 13.95
C ASP A 79 -18.83 -6.65 12.58
N PRO A 80 -18.59 -5.96 11.46
CA PRO A 80 -18.72 -6.53 10.13
C PRO A 80 -17.89 -7.80 9.97
N PRO A 81 -18.43 -8.86 9.35
CA PRO A 81 -17.70 -10.11 9.15
C PRO A 81 -16.44 -9.87 8.30
N GLY A 82 -15.29 -10.35 8.79
CA GLY A 82 -14.00 -10.17 8.11
C GLY A 82 -13.14 -9.03 8.61
N THR A 83 -13.63 -8.19 9.53
CA THR A 83 -12.79 -7.17 10.18
C THR A 83 -11.80 -7.81 11.17
N PRO A 84 -10.61 -7.20 11.38
CA PRO A 84 -9.63 -7.67 12.36
C PRO A 84 -10.23 -7.80 13.78
N GLU A 85 -11.14 -6.90 14.14
CA GLU A 85 -11.84 -6.86 15.42
C GLU A 85 -12.78 -8.07 15.55
N ALA A 86 -13.62 -8.34 14.54
CA ALA A 86 -14.56 -9.47 14.53
C ALA A 86 -13.87 -10.83 14.68
N LEU A 87 -12.60 -10.92 14.33
CA LEU A 87 -11.79 -12.15 14.35
C LEU A 87 -10.80 -12.19 15.50
N SER A 88 -10.71 -11.12 16.27
CA SER A 88 -9.91 -11.04 17.48
C SER A 88 -10.39 -12.08 18.50
N GLN A 89 -9.44 -12.82 19.08
CA GLN A 89 -9.70 -13.70 20.22
C GLN A 89 -9.49 -12.99 21.57
N TRP A 90 -9.20 -11.70 21.51
CA TRP A 90 -8.95 -10.88 22.68
C TRP A 90 -10.11 -9.91 22.87
N PRO A 91 -10.81 -9.97 24.00
CA PRO A 91 -11.79 -8.94 24.38
C PRO A 91 -11.05 -7.65 24.69
N GLY A 92 -11.75 -6.53 24.66
CA GLY A 92 -11.23 -5.24 25.13
C GLY A 92 -10.72 -5.33 26.56
N TRP A 93 -9.84 -4.40 26.93
CA TRP A 93 -9.13 -4.43 28.22
C TRP A 93 -10.05 -4.62 29.45
N PRO A 94 -11.24 -3.98 29.58
CA PRO A 94 -12.13 -4.19 30.73
C PRO A 94 -12.62 -5.65 30.87
N LEU A 95 -13.06 -6.24 29.76
CA LEU A 95 -13.52 -7.65 29.75
C LEU A 95 -12.38 -8.63 29.95
N MET A 96 -11.20 -8.27 29.49
CA MET A 96 -9.99 -9.08 29.72
C MET A 96 -9.60 -9.07 31.19
N LEU A 97 -9.67 -7.92 31.87
CA LEU A 97 -9.44 -7.83 33.31
C LEU A 97 -10.46 -8.69 34.09
N LEU A 98 -11.73 -8.63 33.70
CA LEU A 98 -12.76 -9.50 34.27
C LEU A 98 -12.45 -10.98 34.06
N ALA A 99 -12.01 -11.39 32.87
CA ALA A 99 -11.62 -12.76 32.59
C ALA A 99 -10.43 -13.23 33.45
N VAL A 100 -9.45 -12.35 33.67
CA VAL A 100 -8.29 -12.63 34.54
C VAL A 100 -8.73 -12.78 35.99
N VAL A 101 -9.54 -11.87 36.52
CA VAL A 101 -10.02 -11.94 37.92
C VAL A 101 -10.85 -13.21 38.17
N LEU A 102 -11.89 -13.42 37.37
CA LEU A 102 -12.75 -14.60 37.51
C LEU A 102 -11.99 -15.89 37.24
N GLY A 103 -11.15 -15.91 36.18
CA GLY A 103 -10.35 -17.09 35.85
C GLY A 103 -9.32 -17.42 36.92
N THR A 104 -8.76 -16.42 37.61
CA THR A 104 -7.85 -16.62 38.74
C THR A 104 -8.57 -17.17 39.97
N ILE A 105 -9.73 -16.60 40.32
CA ILE A 105 -10.54 -17.08 41.47
C ILE A 105 -10.98 -18.54 41.24
N ILE A 106 -11.54 -18.85 40.10
CA ILE A 106 -12.01 -20.20 39.76
C ILE A 106 -10.83 -21.15 39.63
N GLY A 107 -9.80 -20.79 38.88
CA GLY A 107 -8.65 -21.62 38.61
C GLY A 107 -7.82 -21.92 39.87
N PHE A 108 -7.63 -20.92 40.74
CA PHE A 108 -6.98 -21.12 42.03
C PHE A 108 -7.80 -22.06 42.90
N SER A 109 -9.12 -21.85 43.04
CA SER A 109 -9.96 -22.68 43.90
C SER A 109 -9.97 -24.15 43.43
N VAL A 110 -10.16 -24.39 42.16
CA VAL A 110 -10.18 -25.74 41.56
C VAL A 110 -8.79 -26.37 41.62
N GLY A 111 -7.74 -25.62 41.25
CA GLY A 111 -6.37 -26.12 41.22
C GLY A 111 -5.85 -26.45 42.61
N ASN A 112 -6.22 -25.68 43.64
CA ASN A 112 -5.84 -25.93 45.02
C ASN A 112 -6.52 -27.19 45.58
N GLU A 113 -7.81 -27.43 45.31
CA GLU A 113 -8.50 -28.64 45.70
C GLU A 113 -7.93 -29.88 44.97
N LEU A 114 -7.60 -29.74 43.67
CA LEU A 114 -6.95 -30.82 42.92
C LEU A 114 -5.55 -31.17 43.51
N ALA A 115 -4.77 -30.15 43.82
CA ALA A 115 -3.45 -30.35 44.43
C ALA A 115 -3.56 -31.01 45.82
N ARG A 116 -4.55 -30.61 46.63
CA ARG A 116 -4.87 -31.24 47.92
C ARG A 116 -5.22 -32.70 47.79
N TRP A 117 -6.02 -33.03 46.77
CA TRP A 117 -6.39 -34.43 46.51
C TRP A 117 -5.17 -35.30 46.13
N ILE A 118 -4.22 -34.72 45.38
CA ILE A 118 -3.01 -35.45 44.95
C ILE A 118 -1.98 -35.58 46.10
N THR A 119 -1.77 -34.49 46.86
CA THR A 119 -0.68 -34.44 47.86
C THR A 119 -1.11 -34.83 49.28
N GLY A 120 -2.42 -34.85 49.54
CA GLY A 120 -2.96 -35.01 50.88
C GLY A 120 -2.73 -33.83 51.83
N VAL A 121 -2.02 -32.78 51.35
CA VAL A 121 -1.66 -31.60 52.15
C VAL A 121 -2.66 -30.48 51.89
N ALA A 122 -3.25 -29.94 52.97
CA ALA A 122 -4.15 -28.80 52.87
C ALA A 122 -3.31 -27.50 52.75
N SER A 123 -3.48 -26.79 51.63
CA SER A 123 -2.94 -25.42 51.46
C SER A 123 -4.00 -24.39 51.83
N PRO A 124 -3.65 -23.20 52.32
CA PRO A 124 -4.62 -22.14 52.56
C PRO A 124 -5.33 -21.77 51.28
N GLY A 125 -6.66 -21.85 51.27
CA GLY A 125 -7.52 -21.43 50.18
C GLY A 125 -8.25 -20.13 50.48
N PHE A 126 -8.92 -19.53 49.53
CA PHE A 126 -9.71 -18.29 49.71
C PHE A 126 -10.78 -18.40 50.80
N TYR A 127 -11.28 -19.61 51.06
CA TYR A 127 -12.44 -19.84 51.94
C TYR A 127 -12.10 -20.36 53.33
N ARG A 128 -10.82 -20.69 53.60
CA ARG A 128 -10.42 -21.38 54.85
C ARG A 128 -9.50 -20.60 55.76
N GLY A 129 -9.21 -19.33 55.43
CA GLY A 129 -8.32 -18.48 56.19
C GLY A 129 -8.96 -17.16 56.62
N SER A 130 -8.17 -16.33 57.28
CA SER A 130 -8.58 -14.95 57.57
C SER A 130 -8.72 -14.16 56.25
N TRP A 131 -9.56 -13.12 56.25
CA TRP A 131 -9.73 -12.26 55.07
C TRP A 131 -8.37 -11.66 54.58
N ARG A 132 -7.42 -11.42 55.47
CA ARG A 132 -6.07 -10.94 55.14
C ARG A 132 -5.29 -11.97 54.35
N GLN A 133 -5.36 -13.26 54.74
CA GLN A 133 -4.72 -14.35 54.01
C GLN A 133 -5.36 -14.55 52.62
N ALA A 134 -6.69 -14.52 52.54
CA ALA A 134 -7.38 -14.59 51.30
C ALA A 134 -7.02 -13.42 50.35
N ALA A 135 -6.92 -12.20 50.87
CA ALA A 135 -6.50 -11.02 50.10
C ALA A 135 -5.04 -11.15 49.63
N ALA A 136 -4.14 -11.60 50.46
CA ALA A 136 -2.73 -11.81 50.08
C ALA A 136 -2.57 -12.87 48.98
N LEU A 137 -3.30 -13.99 49.09
CA LEU A 137 -3.32 -15.04 48.05
C LEU A 137 -3.91 -14.51 46.73
N LEU A 138 -4.98 -13.73 46.81
CA LEU A 138 -5.61 -13.14 45.64
C LEU A 138 -4.66 -12.17 44.94
N VAL A 139 -4.04 -11.27 45.68
CA VAL A 139 -3.08 -10.31 45.13
C VAL A 139 -1.85 -11.03 44.55
N GLY A 140 -1.31 -12.02 45.29
CA GLY A 140 -0.17 -12.82 44.84
C GLY A 140 -0.45 -13.63 43.55
N ALA A 141 -1.68 -14.07 43.32
CA ALA A 141 -2.09 -14.78 42.12
C ALA A 141 -2.46 -13.84 40.95
N LEU A 142 -3.11 -12.70 41.25
CA LEU A 142 -3.55 -11.73 40.24
C LEU A 142 -2.39 -10.98 39.58
N ILE A 143 -1.38 -10.58 40.35
CA ILE A 143 -0.24 -9.82 39.82
C ILE A 143 0.47 -10.60 38.68
N PRO A 144 0.96 -11.84 38.89
CA PRO A 144 1.51 -12.63 37.78
C PRO A 144 0.52 -12.87 36.63
N GLY A 145 -0.75 -13.14 36.95
CA GLY A 145 -1.80 -13.35 35.98
C GLY A 145 -1.99 -12.14 35.05
N ILE A 146 -2.06 -10.94 35.62
CA ILE A 146 -2.18 -9.69 34.87
C ILE A 146 -0.92 -9.44 34.02
N VAL A 147 0.27 -9.56 34.61
CA VAL A 147 1.54 -9.32 33.91
C VAL A 147 1.71 -10.28 32.74
N ILE A 148 1.50 -11.56 32.95
CA ILE A 148 1.59 -12.58 31.89
C ILE A 148 0.57 -12.30 30.80
N THR A 149 -0.67 -12.03 31.16
CA THR A 149 -1.76 -11.75 30.20
C THR A 149 -1.47 -10.48 29.41
N TYR A 150 -1.04 -9.41 30.07
CA TYR A 150 -0.65 -8.15 29.42
C TYR A 150 0.51 -8.35 28.45
N PHE A 151 1.52 -9.11 28.85
CA PHE A 151 2.66 -9.42 27.99
C PHE A 151 2.23 -10.11 26.69
N PHE A 152 1.38 -11.15 26.80
CA PHE A 152 0.91 -11.85 25.61
C PHE A 152 -0.01 -10.99 24.74
N TYR A 153 -0.93 -10.24 25.36
CA TYR A 153 -1.79 -9.31 24.66
C TYR A 153 -1.00 -8.26 23.88
N SER A 154 -0.02 -7.63 24.54
CA SER A 154 0.84 -6.62 23.91
C SER A 154 1.63 -7.18 22.74
N ARG A 155 2.24 -8.35 22.93
CA ARG A 155 3.02 -9.03 21.88
C ARG A 155 2.15 -9.35 20.65
N GLU A 156 0.94 -9.83 20.87
CA GLU A 156 0.04 -10.20 19.78
C GLU A 156 -0.47 -8.95 19.06
N LYS A 157 -0.76 -7.88 19.78
CA LYS A 157 -1.15 -6.59 19.22
C LYS A 157 -0.02 -5.96 18.38
N ILE A 158 1.22 -5.94 18.91
CA ILE A 158 2.38 -5.43 18.18
C ILE A 158 2.61 -6.23 16.89
N ALA A 159 2.61 -7.56 16.95
CA ALA A 159 2.77 -8.40 15.78
C ALA A 159 1.66 -8.17 14.71
N GLY A 160 0.44 -7.89 15.16
CA GLY A 160 -0.67 -7.53 14.25
C GLY A 160 -0.44 -6.19 13.55
N VAL A 161 -0.01 -5.17 14.28
CA VAL A 161 0.29 -3.84 13.72
C VAL A 161 1.47 -3.91 12.74
N GLU A 162 2.54 -4.62 13.09
CA GLU A 162 3.70 -4.82 12.21
C GLU A 162 3.32 -5.53 10.90
N ALA A 163 2.50 -6.59 10.99
CA ALA A 163 2.02 -7.30 9.81
C ALA A 163 1.15 -6.40 8.90
N ALA A 164 0.27 -5.59 9.49
CA ALA A 164 -0.54 -4.62 8.76
C ALA A 164 0.33 -3.54 8.08
N ALA A 165 1.32 -3.00 8.80
CA ALA A 165 2.27 -2.03 8.27
C ALA A 165 3.08 -2.60 7.08
N GLN A 166 3.59 -3.83 7.20
CA GLN A 166 4.29 -4.50 6.11
C GLN A 166 3.41 -4.72 4.87
N THR A 167 2.13 -5.09 5.09
CA THR A 167 1.18 -5.27 3.99
C THR A 167 0.91 -3.94 3.28
N ALA A 168 0.69 -2.86 4.04
CA ALA A 168 0.49 -1.54 3.48
C ALA A 168 1.73 -1.05 2.69
N GLN A 169 2.94 -1.29 3.21
CA GLN A 169 4.18 -0.96 2.50
C GLN A 169 4.33 -1.73 1.19
N ARG A 170 4.02 -3.03 1.19
CA ARG A 170 4.04 -3.84 -0.04
C ARG A 170 3.05 -3.33 -1.07
N GLN A 171 1.82 -3.04 -0.64
CA GLN A 171 0.80 -2.48 -1.54
C GLN A 171 1.22 -1.12 -2.10
N ALA A 172 1.79 -0.25 -1.28
CA ALA A 172 2.32 1.03 -1.74
C ALA A 172 3.44 0.86 -2.77
N ALA A 173 4.38 -0.07 -2.54
CA ALA A 173 5.44 -0.38 -3.49
C ALA A 173 4.91 -0.97 -4.80
N GLU A 174 3.92 -1.88 -4.74
CA GLU A 174 3.25 -2.44 -5.93
C GLU A 174 2.49 -1.37 -6.71
N HIS A 175 1.81 -0.45 -6.03
CA HIS A 175 1.16 0.68 -6.69
C HIS A 175 2.17 1.62 -7.36
N GLN A 176 3.29 1.91 -6.69
CA GLN A 176 4.37 2.71 -7.30
C GLN A 176 4.96 2.03 -8.53
N LEU A 177 5.18 0.70 -8.45
CA LEU A 177 5.67 -0.07 -9.61
C LEU A 177 4.69 -0.02 -10.78
N LYS A 178 3.40 -0.22 -10.53
CA LYS A 178 2.35 -0.13 -11.56
C LYS A 178 2.26 1.26 -12.18
N LEU A 179 2.43 2.31 -11.38
CA LEU A 179 2.49 3.69 -11.88
C LEU A 179 3.71 3.89 -12.80
N LEU A 180 4.87 3.38 -12.42
CA LEU A 180 6.07 3.43 -13.27
C LEU A 180 5.90 2.61 -14.57
N GLU A 181 5.31 1.41 -14.49
CA GLU A 181 4.99 0.60 -15.68
C GLU A 181 4.00 1.28 -16.61
N SER A 182 3.01 2.01 -16.08
CA SER A 182 2.03 2.73 -16.89
C SER A 182 2.58 3.98 -17.58
N GLN A 183 3.72 4.53 -17.11
CA GLN A 183 4.39 5.68 -17.71
C GLN A 183 5.24 5.32 -18.93
N LEU A 184 5.59 4.05 -19.08
CA LEU A 184 6.25 3.54 -20.27
C LEU A 184 5.21 2.79 -21.10
N GLU A 185 4.89 3.26 -22.30
CA GLU A 185 4.00 2.48 -23.20
C GLU A 185 4.69 1.14 -23.54
N PRO A 186 4.26 -0.03 -22.95
CA PRO A 186 5.00 -1.29 -23.12
C PRO A 186 5.06 -1.70 -24.60
N HIS A 187 3.99 -1.42 -25.33
CA HIS A 187 3.89 -1.76 -26.74
C HIS A 187 4.90 -0.99 -27.62
N MET A 188 5.09 0.30 -27.33
CA MET A 188 6.12 1.11 -28.01
C MET A 188 7.52 0.56 -27.75
N LEU A 189 7.81 0.22 -26.47
CA LEU A 189 9.12 -0.32 -26.09
C LEU A 189 9.40 -1.65 -26.80
N PHE A 190 8.45 -2.60 -26.78
CA PHE A 190 8.59 -3.87 -27.48
C PHE A 190 8.80 -3.70 -28.99
N ASN A 191 8.04 -2.81 -29.63
CA ASN A 191 8.16 -2.53 -31.05
C ASN A 191 9.51 -1.89 -31.37
N THR A 192 10.00 -0.99 -30.52
CA THR A 192 11.32 -0.35 -30.67
C THR A 192 12.45 -1.38 -30.55
N LEU A 193 12.38 -2.27 -29.55
CA LEU A 193 13.35 -3.37 -29.39
C LEU A 193 13.29 -4.38 -30.54
N ALA A 194 12.12 -4.68 -31.05
CA ALA A 194 11.98 -5.55 -32.24
C ALA A 194 12.63 -4.93 -33.48
N ASN A 195 12.43 -3.64 -33.73
CA ASN A 195 13.09 -2.91 -34.82
C ASN A 195 14.60 -2.82 -34.60
N LEU A 196 15.06 -2.55 -33.38
CA LEU A 196 16.48 -2.54 -33.03
C LEU A 196 17.13 -3.88 -33.38
N ARG A 197 16.49 -4.99 -33.02
CA ARG A 197 17.00 -6.35 -33.34
C ARG A 197 17.14 -6.55 -34.83
N VAL A 198 16.22 -6.06 -35.66
CA VAL A 198 16.35 -6.15 -37.13
C VAL A 198 17.50 -5.27 -37.65
N LEU A 199 17.59 -4.03 -37.14
CA LEU A 199 18.62 -3.07 -37.53
C LEU A 199 20.05 -3.56 -37.18
N ILE A 200 20.23 -4.28 -36.09
CA ILE A 200 21.54 -4.86 -35.70
C ILE A 200 22.12 -5.72 -36.86
N GLY A 201 21.25 -6.44 -37.58
CA GLY A 201 21.68 -7.27 -38.70
C GLY A 201 21.77 -6.56 -40.04
N LEU A 202 21.00 -5.48 -40.23
CA LEU A 202 20.87 -4.79 -41.53
C LEU A 202 21.66 -3.48 -41.61
N ASP A 203 21.70 -2.71 -40.55
CA ASP A 203 22.32 -1.37 -40.48
C ASP A 203 22.84 -1.10 -39.05
N PRO A 204 23.96 -1.66 -38.66
CA PRO A 204 24.53 -1.52 -37.31
C PRO A 204 24.75 -0.08 -36.84
N PRO A 205 25.21 0.89 -37.69
CA PRO A 205 25.32 2.29 -37.24
C PRO A 205 23.98 2.90 -36.85
N ARG A 206 22.91 2.61 -37.61
CA ARG A 206 21.55 3.07 -37.32
C ARG A 206 20.98 2.37 -36.10
N ALA A 207 21.32 1.11 -35.84
CA ALA A 207 20.96 0.38 -34.62
C ALA A 207 21.59 1.03 -33.39
N GLN A 208 22.86 1.43 -33.44
CA GLN A 208 23.55 2.13 -32.34
C GLN A 208 22.86 3.47 -32.05
N LEU A 209 22.57 4.28 -33.08
CA LEU A 209 21.87 5.54 -32.91
C LEU A 209 20.49 5.34 -32.23
N MET A 210 19.75 4.33 -32.68
CA MET A 210 18.45 3.97 -32.10
C MET A 210 18.57 3.58 -30.63
N LEU A 211 19.59 2.81 -30.25
CA LEU A 211 19.84 2.39 -28.88
C LEU A 211 20.18 3.60 -27.99
N ASP A 212 21.06 4.49 -28.46
CA ASP A 212 21.45 5.69 -27.72
C ASP A 212 20.24 6.63 -27.47
N GLN A 213 19.40 6.80 -28.48
CA GLN A 213 18.16 7.60 -28.35
C GLN A 213 17.16 6.93 -27.42
N LEU A 214 17.02 5.61 -27.44
CA LEU A 214 16.15 4.88 -26.53
C LEU A 214 16.61 5.04 -25.08
N ILE A 215 17.93 4.93 -24.83
CA ILE A 215 18.50 5.14 -23.50
C ILE A 215 18.27 6.57 -23.00
N ALA A 216 18.49 7.57 -23.87
CA ALA A 216 18.26 8.97 -23.55
C ALA A 216 16.78 9.23 -23.20
N PHE A 217 15.85 8.73 -24.02
CA PHE A 217 14.41 8.83 -23.79
C PHE A 217 13.97 8.19 -22.47
N LEU A 218 14.42 6.96 -22.17
CA LEU A 218 14.10 6.26 -20.93
C LEU A 218 14.60 7.00 -19.70
N ARG A 219 15.84 7.52 -19.74
CA ARG A 219 16.40 8.34 -18.65
C ARG A 219 15.61 9.63 -18.43
N ALA A 220 15.26 10.33 -19.50
CA ALA A 220 14.47 11.57 -19.42
C ALA A 220 13.08 11.30 -18.84
N THR A 221 12.41 10.22 -19.25
CA THR A 221 11.09 9.84 -18.76
C THR A 221 11.12 9.47 -17.27
N LEU A 222 12.10 8.66 -16.83
CA LEU A 222 12.25 8.27 -15.43
C LEU A 222 12.58 9.46 -14.51
N ASN A 223 13.37 10.42 -15.00
CA ASN A 223 13.69 11.63 -14.24
C ASN A 223 12.49 12.58 -14.14
N ALA A 224 11.73 12.73 -15.22
CA ALA A 224 10.53 13.58 -15.26
C ALA A 224 9.44 13.09 -14.30
N SER A 225 9.28 11.76 -14.13
CA SER A 225 8.26 11.17 -13.26
C SER A 225 8.39 11.52 -11.77
N ARG A 226 9.58 11.97 -11.35
CA ARG A 226 9.87 12.34 -9.95
C ARG A 226 9.59 13.81 -9.63
N ALA A 227 9.44 14.66 -10.64
CA ALA A 227 9.18 16.09 -10.46
C ALA A 227 7.67 16.36 -10.46
N SER A 228 7.22 17.27 -9.60
CA SER A 228 5.82 17.75 -9.65
C SER A 228 5.58 18.70 -10.82
N GLN A 229 6.62 19.42 -11.23
CA GLN A 229 6.61 20.41 -12.30
C GLN A 229 7.95 20.42 -13.02
N HIS A 230 7.96 20.85 -14.27
CA HIS A 230 9.16 21.14 -15.05
C HIS A 230 8.90 22.28 -16.04
N PRO A 231 9.94 22.95 -16.58
CA PRO A 231 9.75 23.97 -17.59
C PRO A 231 9.19 23.38 -18.89
N LEU A 232 8.38 24.17 -19.61
CA LEU A 232 7.78 23.77 -20.90
C LEU A 232 8.85 23.34 -21.92
N SER A 233 10.02 23.97 -21.90
CA SER A 233 11.17 23.57 -22.73
C SER A 233 11.61 22.14 -22.52
N ALA A 234 11.55 21.62 -21.27
CA ALA A 234 11.89 20.23 -20.97
C ALA A 234 10.86 19.25 -21.53
N GLU A 235 9.54 19.62 -21.56
CA GLU A 235 8.51 18.84 -22.20
C GLU A 235 8.75 18.75 -23.72
N PHE A 236 9.04 19.89 -24.37
CA PHE A 236 9.33 19.95 -25.80
C PHE A 236 10.59 19.18 -26.18
N ALA A 237 11.65 19.29 -25.39
CA ALA A 237 12.87 18.51 -25.60
C ALA A 237 12.60 17.01 -25.58
N ARG A 238 11.83 16.52 -24.58
CA ARG A 238 11.47 15.12 -24.46
C ARG A 238 10.60 14.64 -25.62
N LEU A 239 9.62 15.44 -26.06
CA LEU A 239 8.82 15.11 -27.22
C LEU A 239 9.67 15.05 -28.51
N SER A 240 10.67 15.92 -28.62
CA SER A 240 11.66 15.86 -29.70
C SER A 240 12.46 14.56 -29.69
N ASP A 241 12.94 14.11 -28.54
CA ASP A 241 13.65 12.83 -28.38
C ASP A 241 12.73 11.65 -28.74
N TYR A 242 11.48 11.67 -28.28
CA TYR A 242 10.51 10.66 -28.62
C TYR A 242 10.22 10.58 -30.13
N LEU A 243 9.97 11.75 -30.79
CA LEU A 243 9.71 11.79 -32.24
C LEU A 243 10.95 11.45 -33.08
N ALA A 244 12.17 11.76 -32.58
CA ALA A 244 13.40 11.32 -33.21
C ALA A 244 13.54 9.78 -33.20
N LEU A 245 13.22 9.14 -32.07
CA LEU A 245 13.14 7.68 -31.96
C LEU A 245 12.10 7.08 -32.92
N MET A 246 10.91 7.68 -32.99
CA MET A 246 9.86 7.26 -33.92
C MET A 246 10.25 7.46 -35.39
N LYS A 247 11.02 8.50 -35.71
CA LYS A 247 11.54 8.75 -37.05
C LYS A 247 12.50 7.66 -37.53
N ILE A 248 13.32 7.07 -36.65
CA ILE A 248 14.15 5.92 -37.01
C ILE A 248 13.27 4.74 -37.45
N ARG A 249 12.13 4.53 -36.78
CA ARG A 249 11.18 3.45 -37.07
C ARG A 249 10.38 3.69 -38.34
N MET A 250 9.84 4.90 -38.51
CA MET A 250 8.92 5.26 -39.58
C MET A 250 9.62 5.80 -40.84
N GLY A 251 10.90 6.18 -40.72
CA GLY A 251 11.66 6.79 -41.82
C GLY A 251 11.08 8.14 -42.24
N ASP A 252 11.07 8.39 -43.55
CA ASP A 252 10.58 9.64 -44.15
C ASP A 252 9.05 9.80 -44.06
N ARG A 253 8.35 8.76 -43.62
CA ARG A 253 6.91 8.81 -43.35
C ARG A 253 6.54 9.70 -42.16
N LEU A 254 7.49 10.03 -41.26
CA LEU A 254 7.27 10.89 -40.12
C LEU A 254 8.06 12.21 -40.27
N GLN A 255 7.32 13.32 -40.28
CA GLN A 255 7.86 14.67 -40.16
C GLN A 255 7.41 15.29 -38.83
N ALA A 256 8.32 15.95 -38.13
CA ALA A 256 8.03 16.60 -36.86
C ALA A 256 8.45 18.07 -36.90
N SER A 257 7.62 18.96 -36.38
CA SER A 257 7.94 20.39 -36.20
C SER A 257 7.53 20.87 -34.82
N PHE A 258 8.34 21.78 -34.26
CA PHE A 258 8.15 22.31 -32.91
C PHE A 258 8.17 23.84 -32.97
N GLU A 259 7.20 24.48 -32.34
CA GLU A 259 7.10 25.93 -32.23
C GLU A 259 6.94 26.30 -30.75
N LEU A 260 8.06 26.72 -30.12
CA LEU A 260 8.08 27.15 -28.73
C LEU A 260 8.64 28.58 -28.66
N PRO A 261 7.78 29.58 -28.41
CA PRO A 261 8.25 30.94 -28.16
C PRO A 261 9.20 30.99 -26.94
N PRO A 262 10.35 31.71 -27.04
CA PRO A 262 11.34 31.78 -25.95
C PRO A 262 10.74 32.25 -24.62
N GLU A 263 9.78 33.15 -24.65
CA GLU A 263 9.09 33.68 -23.47
C GLU A 263 8.25 32.65 -22.72
N LEU A 264 7.85 31.54 -23.38
CA LEU A 264 7.06 30.47 -22.79
C LEU A 264 7.95 29.29 -22.34
N ALA A 265 9.22 29.27 -22.70
CA ALA A 265 10.12 28.15 -22.46
C ALA A 265 10.26 27.76 -20.96
N ALA A 266 10.22 28.75 -20.08
CA ALA A 266 10.33 28.59 -18.62
C ALA A 266 8.97 28.35 -17.91
N SER A 267 7.83 28.38 -18.63
CA SER A 267 6.50 28.20 -18.04
C SER A 267 6.40 26.84 -17.34
N PRO A 268 5.90 26.77 -16.10
CA PRO A 268 5.78 25.53 -15.37
C PRO A 268 4.67 24.65 -15.96
N LEU A 269 4.97 23.38 -16.18
CA LEU A 269 4.05 22.38 -16.71
C LEU A 269 4.14 21.08 -15.91
N PRO A 270 3.01 20.38 -15.68
CA PRO A 270 3.04 19.00 -15.19
C PRO A 270 3.81 18.10 -16.16
N PRO A 271 4.76 17.28 -15.71
CA PRO A 271 5.54 16.42 -16.59
C PRO A 271 4.64 15.40 -17.32
N LEU A 272 5.02 15.00 -18.53
CA LEU A 272 4.31 13.99 -19.34
C LEU A 272 2.85 14.38 -19.71
N LEU A 273 2.55 15.69 -19.83
CA LEU A 273 1.21 16.15 -20.18
C LEU A 273 0.91 16.01 -21.68
N LEU A 274 1.87 16.35 -22.54
CA LEU A 274 1.71 16.31 -24.00
C LEU A 274 2.07 14.97 -24.61
N GLN A 275 2.87 14.14 -23.92
CA GLN A 275 3.34 12.87 -24.45
C GLN A 275 2.18 11.94 -24.88
N PRO A 276 1.10 11.73 -24.10
CA PRO A 276 -0.02 10.87 -24.54
C PRO A 276 -0.72 11.40 -25.80
N LEU A 277 -0.71 12.71 -26.00
CA LEU A 277 -1.31 13.32 -27.20
C LEU A 277 -0.46 13.02 -28.46
N VAL A 278 0.87 13.14 -28.34
CA VAL A 278 1.80 12.82 -29.42
C VAL A 278 1.82 11.31 -29.71
N GLU A 279 1.76 10.46 -28.69
CA GLU A 279 1.61 9.00 -28.83
C GLU A 279 0.34 8.64 -29.60
N ASN A 280 -0.78 9.29 -29.30
CA ASN A 280 -2.04 9.10 -30.02
C ASN A 280 -1.93 9.53 -31.49
N CYS A 281 -1.26 10.66 -31.79
CA CYS A 281 -1.01 11.10 -33.16
C CYS A 281 -0.21 10.05 -33.96
N ILE A 282 0.81 9.45 -33.36
CA ILE A 282 1.59 8.38 -34.02
C ILE A 282 0.70 7.16 -34.24
N LYS A 283 0.16 6.59 -33.17
CA LYS A 283 -0.50 5.29 -33.17
C LYS A 283 -1.81 5.26 -33.97
N HIS A 284 -2.61 6.30 -33.80
CA HIS A 284 -3.95 6.35 -34.39
C HIS A 284 -4.04 7.25 -35.61
N GLY A 285 -3.13 8.22 -35.74
CA GLY A 285 -3.10 9.14 -36.87
C GLY A 285 -2.19 8.66 -38.00
N LEU A 286 -0.90 8.47 -37.71
CA LEU A 286 0.10 8.31 -38.77
C LEU A 286 0.47 6.86 -39.08
N GLU A 287 0.54 5.95 -38.11
CA GLU A 287 0.85 4.54 -38.37
C GLU A 287 -0.12 3.88 -39.34
N PRO A 288 -1.45 4.10 -39.24
CA PRO A 288 -2.42 3.55 -40.20
C PRO A 288 -2.30 4.17 -41.60
N LYS A 289 -1.76 5.40 -41.74
CA LYS A 289 -1.65 6.12 -43.02
C LYS A 289 -0.37 5.72 -43.73
N VAL A 290 -0.45 4.96 -44.80
CA VAL A 290 0.70 4.45 -45.57
C VAL A 290 1.63 5.57 -46.03
N ALA A 291 1.07 6.69 -46.46
CA ALA A 291 1.83 7.87 -46.91
C ALA A 291 2.56 8.58 -45.73
N GLY A 292 2.22 8.22 -44.50
CA GLY A 292 2.72 8.93 -43.34
C GLY A 292 2.10 10.30 -43.16
N GLY A 293 2.83 11.21 -42.53
CA GLY A 293 2.40 12.59 -42.30
C GLY A 293 3.27 13.38 -41.37
N ARG A 294 2.73 14.51 -40.91
CA ARG A 294 3.44 15.46 -40.04
C ARG A 294 2.80 15.56 -38.68
N ILE A 295 3.60 15.75 -37.66
CA ILE A 295 3.19 16.17 -36.30
C ILE A 295 3.77 17.55 -36.05
N GLN A 296 2.92 18.46 -35.63
CA GLN A 296 3.31 19.78 -35.19
C GLN A 296 2.93 19.98 -33.73
N VAL A 297 3.90 20.35 -32.90
CA VAL A 297 3.69 20.70 -31.50
C VAL A 297 3.97 22.19 -31.35
N SER A 298 3.00 22.94 -30.88
CA SER A 298 3.14 24.40 -30.74
C SER A 298 2.63 24.89 -29.37
N ALA A 299 3.25 25.97 -28.88
CA ALA A 299 2.84 26.71 -27.69
C ALA A 299 2.52 28.14 -28.06
N ALA A 300 1.46 28.69 -27.50
CA ALA A 300 1.10 30.10 -27.67
C ALA A 300 0.55 30.65 -26.34
N ARG A 301 0.65 31.96 -26.19
CA ARG A 301 0.03 32.69 -25.09
C ARG A 301 -1.28 33.33 -25.57
N ASP A 302 -2.35 33.15 -24.79
CA ASP A 302 -3.65 33.81 -25.02
C ASP A 302 -4.07 34.50 -23.71
N GLY A 303 -3.67 35.79 -23.55
CA GLY A 303 -3.81 36.48 -22.28
C GLY A 303 -2.99 35.84 -21.17
N ASP A 304 -3.66 35.36 -20.09
CA ASP A 304 -3.05 34.64 -18.97
C ASP A 304 -3.17 33.10 -19.14
N THR A 305 -3.53 32.62 -20.31
CA THR A 305 -3.70 31.21 -20.64
C THR A 305 -2.56 30.75 -21.55
N LEU A 306 -1.93 29.63 -21.17
CA LEU A 306 -1.04 28.86 -22.01
C LEU A 306 -1.88 27.94 -22.90
N VAL A 307 -1.68 28.01 -24.21
CA VAL A 307 -2.37 27.19 -25.22
C VAL A 307 -1.31 26.30 -25.87
N LEU A 308 -1.44 24.99 -25.64
CA LEU A 308 -0.58 23.96 -26.24
C LEU A 308 -1.38 23.21 -27.30
N ARG A 309 -0.80 23.05 -28.49
CA ARG A 309 -1.45 22.36 -29.60
C ARG A 309 -0.56 21.23 -30.08
N VAL A 310 -1.20 20.07 -30.30
CA VAL A 310 -0.60 18.93 -30.97
C VAL A 310 -1.46 18.62 -32.18
N ARG A 311 -0.92 18.76 -33.38
CA ARG A 311 -1.59 18.56 -34.64
C ARG A 311 -0.93 17.43 -35.41
N ASP A 312 -1.72 16.51 -35.95
CA ASP A 312 -1.28 15.50 -36.90
C ASP A 312 -2.01 15.66 -38.27
N THR A 313 -1.39 15.17 -39.32
CA THR A 313 -1.98 15.05 -40.67
C THR A 313 -2.34 13.59 -40.98
N GLY A 314 -2.74 12.83 -39.95
CA GLY A 314 -3.08 11.42 -40.08
C GLY A 314 -4.43 11.12 -40.69
N VAL A 315 -5.02 9.99 -40.33
CA VAL A 315 -6.34 9.55 -40.83
C VAL A 315 -7.52 10.29 -40.19
N GLY A 316 -7.25 11.17 -39.21
CA GLY A 316 -8.27 11.97 -38.51
C GLY A 316 -9.02 11.19 -37.44
N LEU A 317 -10.06 11.86 -36.89
CA LEU A 317 -10.91 11.27 -35.85
C LEU A 317 -11.82 10.22 -36.47
N SER A 318 -11.51 8.91 -36.26
CA SER A 318 -12.44 7.84 -36.68
C SER A 318 -13.52 7.64 -35.59
N THR A 319 -14.76 7.40 -36.04
CA THR A 319 -15.90 7.10 -35.15
C THR A 319 -15.80 5.72 -34.52
N SER A 320 -14.85 4.89 -34.93
CA SER A 320 -14.58 3.53 -34.42
C SER A 320 -13.28 3.46 -33.63
N SER A 321 -13.06 4.36 -32.67
CA SER A 321 -11.90 4.29 -31.77
C SER A 321 -12.14 3.20 -30.73
N GLY A 322 -11.37 2.11 -30.80
CA GLY A 322 -11.34 1.06 -29.79
C GLY A 322 -10.92 1.60 -28.43
N ASP A 323 -11.20 0.85 -27.37
CA ASP A 323 -10.99 1.22 -25.94
C ASP A 323 -9.60 1.79 -25.59
N GLY A 324 -8.54 1.47 -26.36
CA GLY A 324 -7.17 1.93 -26.07
C GLY A 324 -6.94 3.43 -26.30
N THR A 325 -7.65 4.09 -27.21
CA THR A 325 -7.49 5.53 -27.53
C THR A 325 -8.04 6.43 -26.44
N ARG A 326 -9.02 5.94 -25.67
CA ARG A 326 -9.68 6.73 -24.62
C ARG A 326 -8.83 6.85 -23.37
N PHE A 327 -7.98 5.87 -23.06
CA PHE A 327 -7.26 5.82 -21.79
C PHE A 327 -6.25 6.97 -21.62
N GLY A 328 -5.39 7.23 -22.58
CA GLY A 328 -4.41 8.32 -22.51
C GLY A 328 -5.06 9.71 -22.44
N LEU A 329 -6.15 9.94 -23.21
CA LEU A 329 -6.89 11.21 -23.17
C LEU A 329 -7.66 11.41 -21.87
N VAL A 330 -8.22 10.35 -21.30
CA VAL A 330 -8.89 10.39 -19.99
C VAL A 330 -7.87 10.76 -18.90
N GLN A 331 -6.68 10.14 -18.90
CA GLN A 331 -5.62 10.50 -17.95
C GLN A 331 -5.22 11.98 -18.04
N VAL A 332 -5.05 12.52 -19.25
CA VAL A 332 -4.72 13.94 -19.42
C VAL A 332 -5.84 14.83 -18.87
N ARG A 333 -7.12 14.51 -19.15
CA ARG A 333 -8.26 15.27 -18.62
C ARG A 333 -8.36 15.21 -17.12
N GLU A 334 -8.26 14.02 -16.52
CA GLU A 334 -8.27 13.82 -15.08
C GLU A 334 -7.12 14.59 -14.40
N ARG A 335 -5.94 14.54 -14.99
CA ARG A 335 -4.78 15.27 -14.46
C ARG A 335 -4.97 16.78 -14.53
N LEU A 336 -5.49 17.30 -15.64
CA LEU A 336 -5.82 18.72 -15.77
C LEU A 336 -6.88 19.15 -14.76
N SER A 337 -7.96 18.36 -14.61
CA SER A 337 -9.02 18.65 -13.64
C SER A 337 -8.53 18.60 -12.20
N THR A 338 -7.63 17.67 -11.87
CA THR A 338 -7.06 17.55 -10.51
C THR A 338 -6.15 18.72 -10.17
N LEU A 339 -5.33 19.18 -11.12
CA LEU A 339 -4.32 20.21 -10.86
C LEU A 339 -4.85 21.64 -11.04
N TYR A 340 -5.80 21.85 -11.96
CA TYR A 340 -6.26 23.19 -12.36
C TYR A 340 -7.77 23.38 -12.23
N GLY A 341 -8.52 22.33 -11.88
CA GLY A 341 -9.98 22.39 -11.79
C GLY A 341 -10.63 22.77 -13.11
N ALA A 342 -11.56 23.71 -13.07
CA ALA A 342 -12.26 24.22 -14.25
C ALA A 342 -11.43 25.19 -15.12
N ASN A 343 -10.23 25.58 -14.68
CA ASN A 343 -9.39 26.54 -15.37
C ASN A 343 -8.52 25.91 -16.47
N ALA A 344 -8.59 24.58 -16.66
CA ALA A 344 -7.90 23.90 -17.74
C ALA A 344 -8.86 23.05 -18.55
N SER A 345 -8.54 22.87 -19.83
CA SER A 345 -9.36 22.06 -20.73
C SER A 345 -8.51 21.34 -21.78
N LEU A 346 -9.00 20.17 -22.22
CA LEU A 346 -8.49 19.45 -23.38
C LEU A 346 -9.61 19.28 -24.40
N THR A 347 -9.42 19.83 -25.59
CA THR A 347 -10.32 19.65 -26.73
C THR A 347 -9.63 18.86 -27.84
N LEU A 348 -10.38 17.94 -28.46
CA LEU A 348 -9.97 17.24 -29.67
C LEU A 348 -10.96 17.57 -30.78
N GLN A 349 -10.43 17.92 -31.94
CA GLN A 349 -11.26 18.22 -33.13
C GLN A 349 -10.56 17.75 -34.40
N ALA A 350 -11.34 17.49 -35.45
CA ALA A 350 -10.77 17.30 -36.78
C ALA A 350 -10.05 18.58 -37.19
N ALA A 351 -8.91 18.44 -37.86
CA ALA A 351 -8.22 19.59 -38.41
C ALA A 351 -9.09 20.25 -39.49
N ALA A 352 -9.16 21.58 -39.51
CA ALA A 352 -10.04 22.36 -40.39
C ALA A 352 -9.43 22.65 -41.75
N ASP A 353 -8.22 22.14 -42.04
CA ASP A 353 -7.50 22.33 -43.28
C ASP A 353 -7.59 21.13 -44.24
N ASP A 354 -7.15 21.31 -45.49
CA ASP A 354 -7.20 20.29 -46.54
C ASP A 354 -6.28 19.10 -46.31
N GLU A 355 -5.32 19.17 -45.35
CA GLU A 355 -4.41 18.07 -45.04
C GLU A 355 -5.07 16.99 -44.16
N GLY A 356 -6.20 17.33 -43.54
CA GLY A 356 -6.93 16.42 -42.64
C GLY A 356 -6.17 16.14 -41.34
N GLY A 357 -6.58 15.11 -40.59
CA GLY A 357 -5.96 14.70 -39.34
C GLY A 357 -6.67 15.27 -38.09
N THR A 358 -5.94 15.35 -36.97
CA THR A 358 -6.52 15.72 -35.68
C THR A 358 -5.74 16.90 -35.05
N LEU A 359 -6.48 17.78 -34.36
CA LEU A 359 -5.92 18.85 -33.53
C LEU A 359 -6.35 18.63 -32.08
N ALA A 360 -5.37 18.38 -31.21
CA ALA A 360 -5.53 18.39 -29.76
C ALA A 360 -5.09 19.75 -29.22
N THR A 361 -5.95 20.41 -28.44
CA THR A 361 -5.64 21.70 -27.81
C THR A 361 -5.82 21.58 -26.31
N VAL A 362 -4.75 21.87 -25.59
CA VAL A 362 -4.74 22.00 -24.12
C VAL A 362 -4.66 23.47 -23.76
N ARG A 363 -5.55 23.92 -22.90
CA ARG A 363 -5.57 25.30 -22.37
C ARG A 363 -5.41 25.22 -20.85
N LEU A 364 -4.48 25.96 -20.30
CA LEU A 364 -4.23 26.00 -18.85
C LEU A 364 -3.68 27.39 -18.43
N PRO A 365 -3.82 27.80 -17.16
CA PRO A 365 -3.27 29.05 -16.68
C PRO A 365 -1.74 29.07 -16.80
N LEU A 366 -1.18 30.23 -17.15
CA LEU A 366 0.29 30.43 -17.18
C LEU A 366 0.95 30.31 -15.81
N SER A 367 0.21 30.62 -14.72
CA SER A 367 0.65 30.42 -13.35
C SER A 367 0.13 29.09 -12.82
N PHE A 368 1.03 28.32 -12.20
CA PHE A 368 0.60 27.08 -11.51
C PHE A 368 -0.22 27.48 -10.27
N PRO A 369 -1.37 26.87 -9.99
CA PRO A 369 -2.11 27.15 -8.78
C PRO A 369 -1.23 26.85 -7.55
N ALA A 370 -1.16 27.80 -6.62
CA ALA A 370 -0.49 27.56 -5.34
C ALA A 370 -1.15 26.35 -4.65
N PRO A 371 -0.38 25.48 -3.97
CA PRO A 371 -0.95 24.37 -3.22
C PRO A 371 -1.99 24.91 -2.24
N SER A 372 -3.19 24.35 -2.25
CA SER A 372 -4.26 24.74 -1.33
C SER A 372 -3.78 24.53 0.11
N PRO A 373 -4.09 25.45 1.05
CA PRO A 373 -3.68 25.33 2.46
C PRO A 373 -4.12 24.02 3.16
N THR A 374 -5.04 23.28 2.54
CA THR A 374 -5.54 21.98 3.01
C THR A 374 -4.63 20.79 2.71
N ASP A 375 -3.61 20.95 1.85
CA ASP A 375 -2.70 19.85 1.47
C ASP A 375 -1.39 19.81 2.28
N VAL A 376 -1.21 20.75 3.20
CA VAL A 376 -0.09 20.69 4.13
C VAL A 376 -0.51 19.78 5.29
N PRO A 377 0.13 18.60 5.50
CA PRO A 377 -0.13 17.81 6.68
C PRO A 377 0.15 18.68 7.91
N ASN A 378 -0.87 18.92 8.73
CA ASN A 378 -0.74 19.72 9.93
C ASN A 378 0.23 18.99 10.90
N PRO A 379 1.42 19.51 11.18
CA PRO A 379 2.43 18.83 12.00
C PRO A 379 2.05 18.77 13.49
N CYS A 380 0.86 19.27 13.88
CA CYS A 380 0.44 19.43 15.27
C CYS A 380 -0.72 18.54 15.70
N LEU A 381 -1.18 17.57 14.92
CA LEU A 381 -2.15 16.59 15.43
C LEU A 381 -1.41 15.31 15.84
N PRO A 382 -1.43 14.91 17.14
CA PRO A 382 -0.96 13.60 17.54
C PRO A 382 -1.86 12.52 16.86
N PRO A 383 -1.28 11.36 16.50
CA PRO A 383 -2.07 10.29 15.88
C PRO A 383 -3.15 9.80 16.86
N PRO A 384 -4.33 9.42 16.31
CA PRO A 384 -5.45 8.91 17.12
C PRO A 384 -5.13 7.59 17.81
#